data_eee0eb63993874cc18ceafbf74750e85
#
_entry.id   eee0eb63993874cc18ceafbf74750e85
#
_cell.length_a   1.000
_cell.length_b   1.000
_cell.length_c   1.000
_cell.angle_alpha   90.00
_cell.angle_beta   90.00
_cell.angle_gamma   90.00
#
_symmetry.space_group_name_H-M   'P 1'
#
loop_
_entity.id
_entity.type
_entity.pdbx_description
1 polymer ?
#
loop_
_entity_poly.entity_id
_entity_poly.type
_entity_poly.pdbx_seq_one_letter_code
_entity_poly.pdbx_strand_id
1 'polypeptide(L)'
;MDSSVAAEVKEKISSQLVLCGRINSLTCDASGLTYISSMGLRMTLQLSKSYPNFSIIEVQPDVYHVFDMTGFTKIMAIEKALRQLSIDENSKIGEGGIGVVYRASDDSIVKVFREGTTMDQVRNEITMAKEAFVLGMPTPISFDVVRVGSRYGLEYELLHAETLSTCINQHPERMDEYARKYAQLFRQMHHIHVPKGGSIPDSMAREEAAVRHLSRNFDAKSVDLMLGIILSIPKGDRLLHCDLQTKNAMMMGDELMLIDMGEVGYGHPLIDLGHAYSAMVTLLGDYEAIVGMPREYGKQIWDKMIAHYFEGESPEMIAHRNEQIAAVSCVRNFSWLSLSDSFPEALVQECKSNFDERVMKRRDHLLAVSKTFDDWTV
;
A
#
# COMPACT_ATOMS: atom_id res chain seq x y z
N MET A 1 31.71 -12.31 -16.69
CA MET A 1 32.64 -13.36 -16.18
C MET A 1 32.61 -14.54 -17.16
N ASP A 2 33.63 -14.68 -17.95
CA ASP A 2 33.78 -15.81 -18.90
C ASP A 2 34.34 -17.08 -18.22
N SER A 3 34.48 -18.16 -18.98
CA SER A 3 34.88 -19.45 -18.41
C SER A 3 36.33 -19.50 -17.92
N SER A 4 37.24 -18.65 -18.45
CA SER A 4 38.64 -18.58 -18.01
C SER A 4 38.78 -17.81 -16.71
N VAL A 5 38.04 -16.71 -16.57
CA VAL A 5 38.03 -15.84 -15.40
C VAL A 5 37.32 -16.49 -14.20
N ALA A 6 36.28 -17.32 -14.45
CA ALA A 6 35.49 -17.92 -13.36
C ALA A 6 36.34 -18.79 -12.40
N ALA A 7 37.33 -19.52 -12.91
CA ALA A 7 38.22 -20.34 -12.09
C ALA A 7 39.13 -19.47 -11.21
N GLU A 8 39.71 -18.42 -11.78
CA GLU A 8 40.58 -17.47 -11.07
C GLU A 8 39.83 -16.70 -9.98
N VAL A 9 38.62 -16.23 -10.30
CA VAL A 9 37.75 -15.55 -9.33
C VAL A 9 37.38 -16.48 -8.17
N LYS A 10 37.04 -17.73 -8.45
CA LYS A 10 36.76 -18.73 -7.42
C LYS A 10 37.96 -18.94 -6.49
N GLU A 11 39.14 -19.06 -7.01
CA GLU A 11 40.37 -19.26 -6.23
C GLU A 11 40.67 -18.02 -5.34
N LYS A 12 40.52 -16.81 -5.91
CA LYS A 12 40.68 -15.55 -5.16
C LYS A 12 39.67 -15.43 -4.02
N ILE A 13 38.39 -15.71 -4.29
CA ILE A 13 37.33 -15.69 -3.27
C ILE A 13 37.66 -16.71 -2.18
N SER A 14 37.98 -17.97 -2.56
CA SER A 14 38.27 -19.03 -1.59
C SER A 14 39.47 -18.71 -0.71
N SER A 15 40.56 -18.17 -1.27
CA SER A 15 41.73 -17.77 -0.51
C SER A 15 41.48 -16.64 0.47
N GLN A 16 40.68 -15.66 0.10
CA GLN A 16 40.29 -14.56 1.01
C GLN A 16 39.36 -15.01 2.13
N LEU A 17 38.38 -15.87 1.81
CA LEU A 17 37.40 -16.37 2.78
C LEU A 17 38.03 -17.26 3.85
N VAL A 18 39.11 -17.99 3.53
CA VAL A 18 39.89 -18.76 4.53
C VAL A 18 40.46 -17.88 5.63
N LEU A 19 40.79 -16.62 5.31
CA LEU A 19 41.32 -15.67 6.29
C LEU A 19 40.24 -15.07 7.21
N CYS A 20 38.95 -15.16 6.85
CA CYS A 20 37.83 -14.58 7.59
C CYS A 20 37.30 -15.45 8.74
N GLY A 21 37.79 -16.70 8.91
CA GLY A 21 37.31 -17.62 9.94
C GLY A 21 35.88 -18.11 9.66
N ARG A 22 35.02 -18.15 10.69
CA ARG A 22 33.63 -18.61 10.54
C ARG A 22 32.79 -17.54 9.86
N ILE A 23 32.24 -17.86 8.69
CA ILE A 23 31.40 -16.98 7.89
C ILE A 23 29.93 -17.33 8.15
N ASN A 24 29.14 -16.34 8.58
CA ASN A 24 27.71 -16.48 8.84
C ASN A 24 26.84 -16.02 7.64
N SER A 25 27.38 -15.14 6.78
CA SER A 25 26.75 -14.68 5.55
C SER A 25 27.82 -14.31 4.52
N LEU A 26 27.53 -14.50 3.24
CA LEU A 26 28.38 -14.07 2.13
C LEU A 26 27.56 -13.28 1.12
N THR A 27 27.86 -12.00 0.98
CA THR A 27 27.24 -11.13 -0.03
C THR A 27 28.27 -10.80 -1.10
N CYS A 28 27.94 -11.06 -2.37
CA CYS A 28 28.76 -10.72 -3.51
C CYS A 28 28.18 -9.48 -4.20
N ASP A 29 28.95 -8.40 -4.27
CA ASP A 29 28.63 -7.24 -5.12
C ASP A 29 28.99 -7.57 -6.57
N ALA A 30 27.98 -7.56 -7.45
CA ALA A 30 28.08 -7.83 -8.87
C ALA A 30 27.97 -6.57 -9.75
N SER A 31 28.14 -5.36 -9.18
CA SER A 31 28.03 -4.09 -9.90
C SER A 31 28.94 -4.01 -11.14
N GLY A 32 30.13 -4.62 -11.07
CA GLY A 32 31.07 -4.73 -12.19
C GLY A 32 30.85 -5.94 -13.11
N LEU A 33 29.84 -6.77 -12.86
CA LEU A 33 29.59 -8.00 -13.64
C LEU A 33 28.69 -7.70 -14.85
N THR A 34 29.30 -7.54 -16.02
CA THR A 34 28.58 -7.23 -17.28
C THR A 34 28.20 -8.48 -18.09
N TYR A 35 28.73 -9.64 -17.76
CA TYR A 35 28.46 -10.92 -18.44
C TYR A 35 28.75 -12.10 -17.52
N ILE A 36 27.94 -13.14 -17.60
CA ILE A 36 28.14 -14.41 -16.88
C ILE A 36 28.03 -15.62 -17.82
N SER A 37 29.05 -16.49 -17.79
CA SER A 37 29.06 -17.77 -18.54
C SER A 37 28.45 -18.90 -17.73
N SER A 38 28.19 -20.04 -18.36
CA SER A 38 27.75 -21.26 -17.67
C SER A 38 28.71 -21.71 -16.55
N MET A 39 30.01 -21.44 -16.69
CA MET A 39 30.99 -21.72 -15.64
C MET A 39 30.81 -20.76 -14.46
N GLY A 40 30.55 -19.48 -14.75
CA GLY A 40 30.21 -18.48 -13.72
C GLY A 40 28.97 -18.88 -12.95
N LEU A 41 27.91 -19.33 -13.63
CA LEU A 41 26.69 -19.83 -12.96
C LEU A 41 26.97 -21.02 -12.04
N ARG A 42 27.79 -21.98 -12.50
CA ARG A 42 28.19 -23.13 -11.68
C ARG A 42 29.00 -22.72 -10.45
N MET A 43 29.88 -21.74 -10.59
CA MET A 43 30.66 -21.18 -9.47
C MET A 43 29.71 -20.51 -8.45
N THR A 44 28.80 -19.70 -8.92
CA THR A 44 27.79 -19.06 -8.08
C THR A 44 26.97 -20.09 -7.28
N LEU A 45 26.51 -21.16 -7.93
CA LEU A 45 25.81 -22.25 -7.29
C LEU A 45 26.66 -22.98 -6.25
N GLN A 46 27.96 -23.15 -6.49
CA GLN A 46 28.88 -23.76 -5.52
C GLN A 46 29.06 -22.87 -4.29
N LEU A 47 29.20 -21.54 -4.48
CA LEU A 47 29.30 -20.59 -3.38
C LEU A 47 28.03 -20.61 -2.53
N SER A 48 26.85 -20.59 -3.14
CA SER A 48 25.58 -20.62 -2.41
C SER A 48 25.38 -21.88 -1.57
N LYS A 49 25.95 -23.01 -2.01
CA LYS A 49 25.94 -24.28 -1.25
C LYS A 49 26.98 -24.33 -0.14
N SER A 50 28.08 -23.58 -0.30
CA SER A 50 29.20 -23.62 0.66
C SER A 50 29.10 -22.62 1.77
N TYR A 51 28.35 -21.52 1.57
CA TYR A 51 28.24 -20.44 2.54
C TYR A 51 26.79 -20.19 2.91
N PRO A 52 26.47 -20.11 4.22
CA PRO A 52 25.12 -19.80 4.66
C PRO A 52 24.74 -18.36 4.28
N ASN A 53 23.45 -18.11 4.07
CA ASN A 53 22.92 -16.79 3.72
C ASN A 53 23.70 -16.12 2.56
N PHE A 54 23.95 -16.89 1.49
CA PHE A 54 24.59 -16.37 0.29
C PHE A 54 23.64 -15.47 -0.49
N SER A 55 24.13 -14.29 -0.89
CA SER A 55 23.39 -13.34 -1.72
C SER A 55 24.30 -12.67 -2.75
N ILE A 56 23.70 -12.21 -3.83
CA ILE A 56 24.35 -11.41 -4.88
C ILE A 56 23.55 -10.12 -5.02
N ILE A 57 24.22 -8.98 -4.92
CA ILE A 57 23.62 -7.66 -5.02
C ILE A 57 24.17 -6.88 -6.22
N GLU A 58 23.48 -5.80 -6.61
CA GLU A 58 23.87 -4.89 -7.69
C GLU A 58 24.09 -5.60 -9.03
N VAL A 59 23.29 -6.64 -9.32
CA VAL A 59 23.43 -7.43 -10.56
C VAL A 59 22.88 -6.63 -11.74
N GLN A 60 23.72 -6.37 -12.74
CA GLN A 60 23.32 -5.65 -13.95
C GLN A 60 22.13 -6.32 -14.65
N PRO A 61 21.21 -5.57 -15.27
CA PRO A 61 19.95 -6.10 -15.82
C PRO A 61 20.11 -7.32 -16.73
N ASP A 62 21.07 -7.28 -17.66
CA ASP A 62 21.33 -8.39 -18.60
C ASP A 62 21.80 -9.65 -17.89
N VAL A 63 22.65 -9.51 -16.87
CA VAL A 63 23.13 -10.62 -16.05
C VAL A 63 22.03 -11.16 -15.16
N TYR A 64 21.20 -10.27 -14.60
CA TYR A 64 20.04 -10.66 -13.81
C TYR A 64 19.07 -11.49 -14.65
N HIS A 65 18.81 -11.08 -15.89
CA HIS A 65 17.95 -11.83 -16.80
C HIS A 65 18.48 -13.27 -17.04
N VAL A 66 19.79 -13.45 -17.14
CA VAL A 66 20.40 -14.79 -17.26
C VAL A 66 20.14 -15.62 -16.00
N PHE A 67 20.31 -15.04 -14.81
CA PHE A 67 20.01 -15.72 -13.54
C PHE A 67 18.53 -16.11 -13.43
N ASP A 68 17.63 -15.24 -13.87
CA ASP A 68 16.19 -15.48 -13.82
C ASP A 68 15.77 -16.60 -14.80
N MET A 69 16.18 -16.51 -16.06
CA MET A 69 15.91 -17.53 -17.08
C MET A 69 16.44 -18.91 -16.69
N THR A 70 17.57 -18.96 -15.98
CA THR A 70 18.19 -20.24 -15.53
C THR A 70 17.64 -20.72 -14.18
N GLY A 71 16.69 -19.98 -13.56
CA GLY A 71 16.03 -20.34 -12.31
C GLY A 71 16.86 -20.09 -11.05
N PHE A 72 17.98 -19.40 -11.14
CA PHE A 72 18.85 -19.11 -10.00
C PHE A 72 18.17 -18.14 -9.00
N THR A 73 17.34 -17.23 -9.48
CA THR A 73 16.56 -16.30 -8.62
C THR A 73 15.59 -17.01 -7.69
N LYS A 74 15.22 -18.27 -8.01
CA LYS A 74 14.34 -19.11 -7.18
C LYS A 74 15.07 -19.88 -6.08
N ILE A 75 16.39 -19.99 -6.16
CA ILE A 75 17.18 -20.84 -5.25
C ILE A 75 18.19 -20.06 -4.41
N MET A 76 18.42 -18.78 -4.72
CA MET A 76 19.29 -17.90 -3.93
C MET A 76 18.85 -16.44 -4.04
N ALA A 77 19.22 -15.62 -3.07
CA ALA A 77 18.95 -14.20 -3.08
C ALA A 77 19.82 -13.48 -4.13
N ILE A 78 19.19 -12.93 -5.16
CA ILE A 78 19.85 -12.15 -6.23
C ILE A 78 19.10 -10.83 -6.39
N GLU A 79 19.80 -9.72 -6.16
CA GLU A 79 19.23 -8.39 -6.26
C GLU A 79 19.71 -7.69 -7.54
N LYS A 80 18.74 -7.28 -8.37
CA LYS A 80 19.01 -6.52 -9.59
C LYS A 80 19.50 -5.11 -9.23
N ALA A 81 20.53 -4.64 -9.93
CA ALA A 81 20.96 -3.25 -9.85
C ALA A 81 19.83 -2.32 -10.27
N LEU A 82 19.59 -1.30 -9.48
CA LEU A 82 18.57 -0.31 -9.78
C LEU A 82 19.12 0.77 -10.70
N ARG A 83 18.32 1.14 -11.70
CA ARG A 83 18.62 2.27 -12.55
C ARG A 83 18.72 3.55 -11.71
N GLN A 84 19.81 4.28 -11.85
CA GLN A 84 19.97 5.59 -11.24
C GLN A 84 19.13 6.61 -12.03
N LEU A 85 18.28 7.35 -11.35
CA LEU A 85 17.48 8.42 -11.90
C LEU A 85 17.88 9.74 -11.24
N SER A 86 18.24 10.73 -12.06
CA SER A 86 18.43 12.11 -11.60
C SER A 86 17.09 12.85 -11.72
N ILE A 87 16.70 13.55 -10.67
CA ILE A 87 15.49 14.38 -10.64
C ILE A 87 15.87 15.87 -10.60
N ASP A 88 15.03 16.70 -11.19
CA ASP A 88 15.02 18.13 -10.96
C ASP A 88 14.09 18.43 -9.78
N GLU A 89 14.59 19.04 -8.72
CA GLU A 89 13.78 19.40 -7.55
C GLU A 89 12.63 20.38 -7.91
N ASN A 90 12.76 21.13 -9.01
CA ASN A 90 11.69 22.01 -9.52
C ASN A 90 10.57 21.23 -10.24
N SER A 91 10.78 19.96 -10.57
CA SER A 91 9.77 19.09 -11.20
C SER A 91 8.81 18.42 -10.21
N LYS A 92 8.83 18.82 -8.93
CA LYS A 92 7.92 18.32 -7.90
C LYS A 92 6.48 18.61 -8.27
N ILE A 93 5.63 17.55 -8.27
CA ILE A 93 4.19 17.62 -8.58
C ILE A 93 3.30 17.23 -7.41
N GLY A 94 3.85 16.56 -6.40
CA GLY A 94 3.07 16.17 -5.22
C GLY A 94 3.94 15.73 -4.05
N GLU A 95 3.34 15.68 -2.87
CA GLU A 95 3.97 15.17 -1.65
C GLU A 95 2.92 14.50 -0.77
N GLY A 96 3.28 13.35 -0.22
CA GLY A 96 2.48 12.59 0.74
C GLY A 96 3.28 12.13 1.95
N GLY A 97 2.64 11.38 2.83
CA GLY A 97 3.27 10.84 4.05
C GLY A 97 4.48 9.95 3.75
N ILE A 98 4.43 9.17 2.69
CA ILE A 98 5.41 8.13 2.34
C ILE A 98 6.53 8.67 1.44
N GLY A 99 6.29 9.73 0.66
CA GLY A 99 7.28 10.22 -0.31
C GLY A 99 6.87 11.49 -1.04
N VAL A 100 7.72 11.87 -2.00
CA VAL A 100 7.53 13.04 -2.86
C VAL A 100 7.48 12.58 -4.31
N VAL A 101 6.57 13.13 -5.09
CA VAL A 101 6.37 12.79 -6.50
C VAL A 101 6.97 13.88 -7.38
N TYR A 102 7.79 13.45 -8.32
CA TYR A 102 8.44 14.33 -9.30
C TYR A 102 8.09 13.88 -10.71
N ARG A 103 8.01 14.80 -11.63
CA ARG A 103 7.97 14.50 -13.06
C ARG A 103 9.34 13.97 -13.48
N ALA A 104 9.39 12.76 -14.04
CA ALA A 104 10.62 12.12 -14.47
C ALA A 104 10.88 12.30 -15.99
N SER A 105 9.79 12.31 -16.79
CA SER A 105 9.82 12.55 -18.23
C SER A 105 8.49 13.18 -18.70
N ASP A 106 8.29 13.23 -20.02
CA ASP A 106 7.02 13.70 -20.59
C ASP A 106 5.86 12.73 -20.28
N ASP A 107 6.16 11.44 -20.11
CA ASP A 107 5.16 10.38 -19.94
C ASP A 107 5.28 9.65 -18.59
N SER A 108 6.22 10.05 -17.72
CA SER A 108 6.41 9.36 -16.45
C SER A 108 6.66 10.28 -15.26
N ILE A 109 6.29 9.75 -14.09
CA ILE A 109 6.58 10.32 -12.78
C ILE A 109 7.41 9.35 -11.96
N VAL A 110 8.08 9.86 -10.94
CA VAL A 110 8.75 9.04 -9.93
C VAL A 110 8.28 9.44 -8.53
N LYS A 111 7.75 8.48 -7.78
CA LYS A 111 7.49 8.61 -6.33
C LYS A 111 8.78 8.27 -5.60
N VAL A 112 9.45 9.27 -5.07
CA VAL A 112 10.70 9.11 -4.30
C VAL A 112 10.33 8.92 -2.84
N PHE A 113 10.63 7.75 -2.30
CA PHE A 113 10.29 7.40 -0.92
C PHE A 113 11.15 8.19 0.10
N ARG A 114 10.64 8.31 1.32
CA ARG A 114 11.38 8.93 2.41
C ARG A 114 12.59 8.07 2.81
N GLU A 115 13.58 8.68 3.43
CA GLU A 115 14.72 7.96 4.01
C GLU A 115 14.25 6.92 5.03
N GLY A 116 14.91 5.76 5.02
CA GLY A 116 14.54 4.63 5.88
C GLY A 116 13.50 3.68 5.28
N THR A 117 12.86 4.01 4.13
CA THR A 117 12.00 3.06 3.42
C THR A 117 12.83 1.88 2.91
N THR A 118 12.39 0.67 3.21
CA THR A 118 13.08 -0.55 2.80
C THR A 118 12.71 -0.96 1.37
N MET A 119 13.59 -1.76 0.72
CA MET A 119 13.30 -2.32 -0.59
C MET A 119 12.04 -3.20 -0.57
N ASP A 120 11.79 -3.92 0.53
CA ASP A 120 10.61 -4.78 0.64
C ASP A 120 9.30 -3.96 0.66
N GLN A 121 9.29 -2.80 1.30
CA GLN A 121 8.15 -1.87 1.24
C GLN A 121 7.90 -1.36 -0.18
N VAL A 122 8.97 -0.99 -0.90
CA VAL A 122 8.86 -0.54 -2.30
C VAL A 122 8.39 -1.68 -3.22
N ARG A 123 8.93 -2.88 -3.04
CA ARG A 123 8.50 -4.08 -3.79
C ARG A 123 7.04 -4.44 -3.51
N ASN A 124 6.59 -4.27 -2.28
CA ASN A 124 5.18 -4.48 -1.95
C ASN A 124 4.29 -3.51 -2.74
N GLU A 125 4.60 -2.21 -2.74
CA GLU A 125 3.80 -1.20 -3.44
C GLU A 125 3.73 -1.49 -4.96
N ILE A 126 4.87 -1.78 -5.62
CA ILE A 126 4.85 -2.11 -7.06
C ILE A 126 4.11 -3.42 -7.35
N THR A 127 4.19 -4.40 -6.46
CA THR A 127 3.47 -5.67 -6.61
C THR A 127 1.98 -5.44 -6.51
N MET A 128 1.52 -4.70 -5.51
CA MET A 128 0.09 -4.40 -5.33
C MET A 128 -0.46 -3.58 -6.51
N ALA A 129 0.29 -2.59 -7.00
CA ALA A 129 -0.11 -1.81 -8.18
C ALA A 129 -0.26 -2.70 -9.44
N LYS A 130 0.68 -3.63 -9.67
CA LYS A 130 0.62 -4.57 -10.81
C LYS A 130 -0.52 -5.57 -10.69
N GLU A 131 -0.73 -6.15 -9.51
CA GLU A 131 -1.84 -7.08 -9.26
C GLU A 131 -3.20 -6.41 -9.45
N ALA A 132 -3.39 -5.20 -8.92
CA ALA A 132 -4.61 -4.44 -9.11
C ALA A 132 -4.88 -4.10 -10.59
N PHE A 133 -3.84 -3.70 -11.33
CA PHE A 133 -3.93 -3.46 -12.77
C PHE A 133 -4.34 -4.72 -13.54
N VAL A 134 -3.72 -5.87 -13.24
CA VAL A 134 -4.03 -7.17 -13.89
C VAL A 134 -5.46 -7.61 -13.57
N LEU A 135 -5.97 -7.28 -12.39
CA LEU A 135 -7.37 -7.55 -12.00
C LEU A 135 -8.37 -6.57 -12.65
N GLY A 136 -7.91 -5.63 -13.46
CA GLY A 136 -8.76 -4.71 -14.24
C GLY A 136 -9.10 -3.41 -13.51
N MET A 137 -8.36 -3.05 -12.46
CA MET A 137 -8.53 -1.74 -11.84
C MET A 137 -7.92 -0.64 -12.69
N PRO A 138 -8.60 0.51 -12.82
CA PRO A 138 -8.07 1.68 -13.52
C PRO A 138 -7.00 2.35 -12.64
N THR A 139 -5.75 1.94 -12.78
CA THR A 139 -4.58 2.46 -12.06
C THR A 139 -3.43 2.73 -13.03
N PRO A 140 -2.56 3.72 -12.78
CA PRO A 140 -1.43 3.98 -13.65
C PRO A 140 -0.49 2.78 -13.74
N ILE A 141 0.11 2.61 -14.90
CA ILE A 141 1.11 1.56 -15.11
C ILE A 141 2.33 1.85 -14.23
N SER A 142 2.70 0.89 -13.40
CA SER A 142 3.95 0.94 -12.64
C SER A 142 5.07 0.33 -13.49
N PHE A 143 6.14 1.09 -13.74
CA PHE A 143 7.24 0.65 -14.59
C PHE A 143 8.30 -0.12 -13.81
N ASP A 144 9.17 0.56 -13.09
CA ASP A 144 10.31 -0.08 -12.41
C ASP A 144 10.66 0.65 -11.09
N VAL A 145 11.37 -0.05 -10.23
CA VAL A 145 12.01 0.54 -9.06
C VAL A 145 13.32 1.17 -9.51
N VAL A 146 13.58 2.38 -9.07
CA VAL A 146 14.77 3.17 -9.41
C VAL A 146 15.47 3.65 -8.14
N ARG A 147 16.70 4.11 -8.28
CA ARG A 147 17.42 4.79 -7.20
C ARG A 147 17.56 6.28 -7.52
N VAL A 148 17.20 7.12 -6.54
CA VAL A 148 17.33 8.58 -6.62
C VAL A 148 18.25 9.02 -5.47
N GLY A 149 19.53 9.22 -5.79
CA GLY A 149 20.57 9.38 -4.76
C GLY A 149 20.65 8.15 -3.87
N SER A 150 20.49 8.32 -2.54
CA SER A 150 20.47 7.24 -1.55
C SER A 150 19.07 6.59 -1.40
N ARG A 151 18.01 7.21 -1.93
CA ARG A 151 16.61 6.80 -1.73
C ARG A 151 16.13 5.89 -2.85
N TYR A 152 15.09 5.11 -2.58
CA TYR A 152 14.34 4.39 -3.58
C TYR A 152 13.31 5.30 -4.24
N GLY A 153 13.04 5.04 -5.52
CA GLY A 153 11.94 5.62 -6.27
C GLY A 153 11.14 4.53 -6.98
N LEU A 154 9.87 4.79 -7.22
CA LEU A 154 9.02 3.95 -8.04
C LEU A 154 8.48 4.80 -9.18
N GLU A 155 8.76 4.37 -10.41
CA GLU A 155 8.36 5.07 -11.62
C GLU A 155 7.00 4.57 -12.09
N TYR A 156 6.12 5.54 -12.39
CA TYR A 156 4.77 5.32 -12.88
C TYR A 156 4.50 6.12 -14.15
N GLU A 157 3.48 5.72 -14.88
CA GLU A 157 2.85 6.50 -15.92
C GLU A 157 2.40 7.87 -15.38
N LEU A 158 2.66 8.93 -16.12
CA LEU A 158 2.13 10.26 -15.83
C LEU A 158 0.66 10.35 -16.26
N LEU A 159 -0.23 10.49 -15.31
CA LEU A 159 -1.63 10.77 -15.58
C LEU A 159 -1.84 12.29 -15.80
N HIS A 160 -2.41 12.68 -16.94
CA HIS A 160 -2.91 14.03 -17.17
C HIS A 160 -4.30 14.18 -16.53
N ALA A 161 -4.32 14.25 -15.21
CA ALA A 161 -5.53 14.15 -14.40
C ALA A 161 -5.40 15.01 -13.13
N GLU A 162 -6.51 15.38 -12.54
CA GLU A 162 -6.58 16.07 -11.24
C GLU A 162 -7.18 15.15 -10.19
N THR A 163 -6.83 15.36 -8.91
CA THR A 163 -7.45 14.58 -7.83
C THR A 163 -8.93 14.91 -7.72
N LEU A 164 -9.73 13.94 -7.30
CA LEU A 164 -11.15 14.17 -7.07
C LEU A 164 -11.39 15.29 -6.04
N SER A 165 -10.53 15.42 -5.02
CA SER A 165 -10.56 16.57 -4.09
C SER A 165 -10.40 17.90 -4.81
N THR A 166 -9.46 17.99 -5.75
CA THR A 166 -9.24 19.21 -6.56
C THR A 166 -10.47 19.54 -7.41
N CYS A 167 -11.02 18.53 -8.10
CA CYS A 167 -12.23 18.69 -8.91
C CYS A 167 -13.43 19.17 -8.07
N ILE A 168 -13.60 18.62 -6.86
CA ILE A 168 -14.68 19.04 -5.95
C ILE A 168 -14.49 20.49 -5.50
N ASN A 169 -13.27 20.90 -5.17
CA ASN A 169 -12.97 22.27 -4.77
C ASN A 169 -13.23 23.29 -5.89
N GLN A 170 -12.89 22.93 -7.12
CA GLN A 170 -13.07 23.79 -8.30
C GLN A 170 -14.52 23.85 -8.75
N HIS A 171 -15.26 22.74 -8.63
CA HIS A 171 -16.61 22.57 -9.18
C HIS A 171 -17.55 21.89 -8.16
N PRO A 172 -17.83 22.53 -7.00
CA PRO A 172 -18.68 21.94 -5.96
C PRO A 172 -20.15 21.74 -6.41
N GLU A 173 -20.57 22.44 -7.45
CA GLU A 173 -21.91 22.28 -8.08
C GLU A 173 -22.06 20.88 -8.75
N ARG A 174 -20.94 20.23 -9.11
CA ARG A 174 -20.92 18.88 -9.70
C ARG A 174 -20.81 17.75 -8.67
N MET A 175 -21.01 18.04 -7.40
CA MET A 175 -20.82 17.11 -6.27
C MET A 175 -21.56 15.78 -6.48
N ASP A 176 -22.78 15.78 -7.01
CA ASP A 176 -23.54 14.55 -7.23
C ASP A 176 -22.97 13.69 -8.34
N GLU A 177 -22.47 14.30 -9.40
CA GLU A 177 -21.78 13.61 -10.48
C GLU A 177 -20.49 12.94 -9.99
N TYR A 178 -19.69 13.67 -9.22
CA TYR A 178 -18.47 13.15 -8.61
C TYR A 178 -18.76 12.00 -7.65
N ALA A 179 -19.82 12.13 -6.84
CA ALA A 179 -20.25 11.09 -5.91
C ALA A 179 -20.67 9.81 -6.64
N ARG A 180 -21.39 9.92 -7.76
CA ARG A 180 -21.78 8.78 -8.59
C ARG A 180 -20.58 8.07 -9.17
N LYS A 181 -19.62 8.79 -9.76
CA LYS A 181 -18.40 8.22 -10.32
C LYS A 181 -17.57 7.52 -9.22
N TYR A 182 -17.48 8.14 -8.06
CA TYR A 182 -16.76 7.60 -6.92
C TYR A 182 -17.42 6.32 -6.37
N ALA A 183 -18.75 6.29 -6.29
CA ALA A 183 -19.50 5.08 -5.95
C ALA A 183 -19.30 3.95 -6.98
N GLN A 184 -19.29 4.29 -8.28
CA GLN A 184 -19.03 3.33 -9.36
C GLN A 184 -17.65 2.71 -9.24
N LEU A 185 -16.62 3.51 -8.90
CA LEU A 185 -15.25 3.05 -8.69
C LEU A 185 -15.18 2.05 -7.53
N PHE A 186 -15.80 2.35 -6.37
CA PHE A 186 -15.91 1.40 -5.25
C PHE A 186 -16.64 0.11 -5.66
N ARG A 187 -17.76 0.23 -6.35
CA ARG A 187 -18.53 -0.94 -6.80
C ARG A 187 -17.74 -1.81 -7.77
N GLN A 188 -17.04 -1.18 -8.73
CA GLN A 188 -16.18 -1.91 -9.67
C GLN A 188 -15.14 -2.74 -8.92
N MET A 189 -14.44 -2.13 -7.97
CA MET A 189 -13.43 -2.80 -7.16
C MET A 189 -14.04 -3.92 -6.30
N HIS A 190 -15.13 -3.64 -5.59
CA HIS A 190 -15.80 -4.61 -4.72
C HIS A 190 -16.53 -5.74 -5.48
N HIS A 191 -16.64 -5.68 -6.81
CA HIS A 191 -17.09 -6.80 -7.65
C HIS A 191 -15.96 -7.76 -8.04
N ILE A 192 -14.71 -7.35 -7.89
CA ILE A 192 -13.55 -8.18 -8.23
C ILE A 192 -13.30 -9.20 -7.11
N HIS A 193 -13.34 -10.49 -7.47
CA HIS A 193 -12.90 -11.57 -6.59
C HIS A 193 -11.39 -11.77 -6.70
N VAL A 194 -10.69 -11.72 -5.59
CA VAL A 194 -9.24 -11.95 -5.54
C VAL A 194 -8.97 -13.47 -5.48
N PRO A 195 -8.20 -14.04 -6.41
CA PRO A 195 -7.86 -15.46 -6.40
C PRO A 195 -7.06 -15.84 -5.14
N LYS A 196 -7.39 -17.00 -4.57
CA LYS A 196 -6.65 -17.54 -3.41
C LYS A 196 -5.21 -17.88 -3.78
N GLY A 197 -4.27 -17.58 -2.87
CA GLY A 197 -2.85 -17.91 -3.04
C GLY A 197 -2.06 -16.91 -3.91
N GLY A 198 -2.64 -15.76 -4.25
CA GLY A 198 -1.95 -14.64 -4.88
C GLY A 198 -1.13 -13.81 -3.90
N SER A 199 -0.57 -12.71 -4.40
CA SER A 199 0.27 -11.79 -3.63
C SER A 199 -0.53 -10.80 -2.79
N ILE A 200 -1.82 -10.59 -3.10
CA ILE A 200 -2.68 -9.63 -2.42
C ILE A 200 -2.99 -10.14 -1.00
N PRO A 201 -2.70 -9.36 0.06
CA PRO A 201 -2.85 -9.80 1.44
C PRO A 201 -4.30 -9.76 1.93
N ASP A 202 -4.58 -10.55 2.97
CA ASP A 202 -5.84 -10.51 3.71
C ASP A 202 -5.90 -9.23 4.56
N SER A 203 -6.85 -8.35 4.24
CA SER A 203 -7.05 -7.07 4.94
C SER A 203 -7.52 -7.30 6.37
N MET A 204 -8.31 -8.34 6.66
CA MET A 204 -8.75 -8.63 8.02
C MET A 204 -7.57 -8.99 8.93
N ALA A 205 -6.62 -9.80 8.45
CA ALA A 205 -5.43 -10.14 9.22
C ALA A 205 -4.58 -8.89 9.55
N ARG A 206 -4.51 -7.94 8.62
CA ARG A 206 -3.83 -6.65 8.81
C ARG A 206 -4.56 -5.78 9.84
N GLU A 207 -5.89 -5.65 9.75
CA GLU A 207 -6.68 -4.89 10.72
C GLU A 207 -6.56 -5.48 12.14
N GLU A 208 -6.65 -6.80 12.26
CA GLU A 208 -6.46 -7.47 13.55
C GLU A 208 -5.08 -7.18 14.13
N ALA A 209 -4.02 -7.30 13.33
CA ALA A 209 -2.66 -7.01 13.78
C ALA A 209 -2.50 -5.54 14.21
N ALA A 210 -3.08 -4.59 13.45
CA ALA A 210 -3.07 -3.17 13.76
C ALA A 210 -3.75 -2.87 15.10
N VAL A 211 -4.94 -3.43 15.34
CA VAL A 211 -5.64 -3.25 16.62
C VAL A 211 -4.91 -3.88 17.80
N ARG A 212 -4.34 -5.08 17.61
CA ARG A 212 -3.53 -5.72 18.68
C ARG A 212 -2.30 -4.90 19.04
N HIS A 213 -1.69 -4.23 18.09
CA HIS A 213 -0.57 -3.32 18.31
C HIS A 213 -0.94 -2.11 19.19
N LEU A 214 -2.21 -1.68 19.17
CA LEU A 214 -2.70 -0.57 20.00
C LEU A 214 -2.65 -0.84 21.50
N SER A 215 -2.37 -2.08 21.97
CA SER A 215 -2.12 -2.37 23.38
C SER A 215 -0.98 -1.53 23.98
N ARG A 216 -0.15 -0.91 23.16
CA ARG A 216 0.86 0.08 23.59
C ARG A 216 0.26 1.44 24.00
N ASN A 217 -0.92 1.78 23.49
CA ASN A 217 -1.56 3.07 23.67
C ASN A 217 -2.85 3.01 24.47
N PHE A 218 -3.56 1.87 24.44
CA PHE A 218 -4.88 1.66 25.03
C PHE A 218 -4.88 0.46 25.99
N ASP A 219 -5.79 0.47 26.96
CA ASP A 219 -5.96 -0.66 27.87
C ASP A 219 -6.58 -1.88 27.19
N ALA A 220 -6.51 -3.04 27.86
CA ALA A 220 -6.99 -4.30 27.32
C ALA A 220 -8.48 -4.28 26.97
N LYS A 221 -9.32 -3.59 27.76
CA LYS A 221 -10.76 -3.51 27.52
C LYS A 221 -11.06 -2.73 26.23
N SER A 222 -10.31 -1.66 25.98
CA SER A 222 -10.40 -0.86 24.77
C SER A 222 -9.99 -1.65 23.54
N VAL A 223 -8.88 -2.38 23.63
CA VAL A 223 -8.40 -3.27 22.55
C VAL A 223 -9.39 -4.40 22.28
N ASP A 224 -9.90 -5.06 23.33
CA ASP A 224 -10.90 -6.13 23.19
C ASP A 224 -12.20 -5.63 22.55
N LEU A 225 -12.63 -4.42 22.87
CA LEU A 225 -13.79 -3.81 22.21
C LEU A 225 -13.56 -3.58 20.72
N MET A 226 -12.42 -2.99 20.36
CA MET A 226 -12.06 -2.78 18.95
C MET A 226 -11.94 -4.10 18.20
N LEU A 227 -11.30 -5.12 18.79
CA LEU A 227 -11.22 -6.46 18.21
C LEU A 227 -12.61 -7.09 18.06
N GLY A 228 -13.50 -6.94 19.05
CA GLY A 228 -14.87 -7.43 18.99
C GLY A 228 -15.65 -6.85 17.81
N ILE A 229 -15.45 -5.57 17.51
CA ILE A 229 -16.10 -4.91 16.35
C ILE A 229 -15.54 -5.45 15.04
N ILE A 230 -14.21 -5.39 14.82
CA ILE A 230 -13.63 -5.75 13.52
C ILE A 230 -13.73 -7.25 13.22
N LEU A 231 -13.58 -8.13 14.22
CA LEU A 231 -13.70 -9.57 14.03
C LEU A 231 -15.15 -10.04 13.79
N SER A 232 -16.14 -9.16 13.99
CA SER A 232 -17.53 -9.41 13.60
C SER A 232 -17.77 -9.16 12.10
N ILE A 233 -16.82 -8.55 11.38
CA ILE A 233 -16.95 -8.35 9.92
C ILE A 233 -16.92 -9.71 9.24
N PRO A 234 -17.86 -10.00 8.34
CA PRO A 234 -17.88 -11.27 7.60
C PRO A 234 -16.61 -11.47 6.78
N LYS A 235 -16.27 -12.73 6.52
CA LYS A 235 -15.18 -13.04 5.59
C LYS A 235 -15.57 -12.63 4.18
N GLY A 236 -14.62 -12.11 3.43
CA GLY A 236 -14.78 -11.71 2.03
C GLY A 236 -13.53 -12.02 1.22
N ASP A 237 -13.69 -11.96 -0.10
CA ASP A 237 -12.63 -12.19 -1.07
C ASP A 237 -12.59 -11.07 -2.13
N ARG A 238 -13.22 -9.92 -1.79
CA ARG A 238 -13.30 -8.77 -2.70
C ARG A 238 -12.01 -7.96 -2.67
N LEU A 239 -11.65 -7.39 -3.81
CA LEU A 239 -10.53 -6.45 -3.87
C LEU A 239 -10.87 -5.19 -3.09
N LEU A 240 -9.93 -4.72 -2.26
CA LEU A 240 -10.06 -3.53 -1.42
C LEU A 240 -8.84 -2.63 -1.64
N HIS A 241 -9.05 -1.32 -1.63
CA HIS A 241 -7.96 -0.35 -1.67
C HIS A 241 -7.35 -0.09 -0.29
N CYS A 242 -8.18 -0.07 0.73
CA CYS A 242 -7.87 0.19 2.13
C CYS A 242 -7.30 1.59 2.47
N ASP A 243 -7.20 2.47 1.48
CA ASP A 243 -6.90 3.91 1.66
C ASP A 243 -7.56 4.75 0.56
N LEU A 244 -8.79 4.40 0.15
CA LEU A 244 -9.50 5.11 -0.90
C LEU A 244 -10.14 6.39 -0.35
N GLN A 245 -9.38 7.46 -0.38
CA GLN A 245 -9.82 8.83 -0.13
C GLN A 245 -9.82 9.62 -1.46
N THR A 246 -10.45 10.79 -1.46
CA THR A 246 -10.62 11.58 -2.69
C THR A 246 -9.30 12.08 -3.31
N LYS A 247 -8.20 12.14 -2.56
CA LYS A 247 -6.87 12.40 -3.11
C LYS A 247 -6.29 11.21 -3.88
N ASN A 248 -6.71 9.99 -3.56
CA ASN A 248 -6.23 8.76 -4.19
C ASN A 248 -7.11 8.33 -5.38
N ALA A 249 -8.09 9.15 -5.74
CA ALA A 249 -8.87 9.03 -6.97
C ALA A 249 -8.59 10.23 -7.87
N MET A 250 -8.19 9.99 -9.13
CA MET A 250 -7.84 11.02 -10.10
C MET A 250 -8.82 11.02 -11.27
N MET A 251 -9.34 12.19 -11.62
CA MET A 251 -10.25 12.38 -12.74
C MET A 251 -9.44 12.52 -14.03
N MET A 252 -9.51 11.52 -14.89
CA MET A 252 -8.90 11.49 -16.22
C MET A 252 -10.02 11.50 -17.28
N GLY A 253 -10.28 12.65 -17.88
CA GLY A 253 -11.44 12.83 -18.75
C GLY A 253 -12.74 12.61 -17.97
N ASP A 254 -13.48 11.56 -18.30
CA ASP A 254 -14.77 11.22 -17.67
C ASP A 254 -14.69 10.02 -16.69
N GLU A 255 -13.51 9.47 -16.49
CA GLU A 255 -13.29 8.29 -15.66
C GLU A 255 -12.40 8.60 -14.44
N LEU A 256 -12.58 7.84 -13.37
CA LEU A 256 -11.72 7.89 -12.20
C LEU A 256 -10.65 6.80 -12.29
N MET A 257 -9.40 7.19 -12.04
CA MET A 257 -8.23 6.34 -11.89
C MET A 257 -7.85 6.25 -10.41
N LEU A 258 -7.36 5.10 -9.96
CA LEU A 258 -6.84 4.90 -8.61
C LEU A 258 -5.34 5.11 -8.57
N ILE A 259 -4.84 5.77 -7.54
CA ILE A 259 -3.42 5.89 -7.23
C ILE A 259 -3.14 5.43 -5.79
N ASP A 260 -1.85 5.24 -5.47
CA ASP A 260 -1.37 4.85 -4.14
C ASP A 260 -1.89 3.47 -3.70
N MET A 261 -1.52 2.44 -4.46
CA MET A 261 -1.97 1.06 -4.31
C MET A 261 -1.22 0.28 -3.21
N GLY A 262 -0.43 0.94 -2.36
CA GLY A 262 0.42 0.27 -1.35
C GLY A 262 -0.35 -0.53 -0.30
N GLU A 263 -1.59 -0.12 0.01
CA GLU A 263 -2.44 -0.73 1.03
C GLU A 263 -3.48 -1.73 0.48
N VAL A 264 -3.43 -2.02 -0.82
CA VAL A 264 -4.36 -2.97 -1.45
C VAL A 264 -4.39 -4.30 -0.72
N GLY A 265 -5.58 -4.85 -0.57
CA GLY A 265 -5.81 -6.14 0.07
C GLY A 265 -7.09 -6.79 -0.43
N TYR A 266 -7.44 -7.94 0.13
CA TYR A 266 -8.76 -8.53 -0.11
C TYR A 266 -9.52 -8.71 1.20
N GLY A 267 -10.84 -8.71 1.13
CA GLY A 267 -11.70 -8.88 2.29
C GLY A 267 -13.16 -8.55 2.03
N HIS A 268 -13.86 -8.18 3.08
CA HIS A 268 -15.23 -7.70 3.01
C HIS A 268 -15.27 -6.20 2.71
N PRO A 269 -16.11 -5.68 1.79
CA PRO A 269 -16.21 -4.26 1.43
C PRO A 269 -16.42 -3.30 2.60
N LEU A 270 -17.00 -3.78 3.69
CA LEU A 270 -17.21 -3.01 4.91
C LEU A 270 -15.89 -2.47 5.50
N ILE A 271 -14.77 -3.17 5.31
CA ILE A 271 -13.43 -2.71 5.73
C ILE A 271 -13.08 -1.44 4.95
N ASP A 272 -13.17 -1.50 3.64
CA ASP A 272 -12.76 -0.41 2.74
C ASP A 272 -13.65 0.83 2.90
N LEU A 273 -14.96 0.63 2.97
CA LEU A 273 -15.91 1.71 3.23
C LEU A 273 -15.72 2.30 4.64
N GLY A 274 -15.38 1.49 5.64
CA GLY A 274 -15.03 1.97 6.99
C GLY A 274 -13.80 2.86 6.99
N HIS A 275 -12.78 2.52 6.19
CA HIS A 275 -11.57 3.34 5.99
C HIS A 275 -11.90 4.66 5.30
N ALA A 276 -12.67 4.61 4.20
CA ALA A 276 -13.08 5.80 3.46
C ALA A 276 -13.94 6.74 4.34
N TYR A 277 -14.88 6.19 5.11
CA TYR A 277 -15.68 6.98 6.06
C TYR A 277 -14.78 7.63 7.12
N SER A 278 -13.81 6.89 7.65
CA SER A 278 -12.83 7.42 8.59
C SER A 278 -12.10 8.64 8.01
N ALA A 279 -11.58 8.54 6.81
CA ALA A 279 -10.85 9.61 6.15
C ALA A 279 -11.76 10.81 5.82
N MET A 280 -12.96 10.57 5.29
CA MET A 280 -13.79 11.62 4.72
C MET A 280 -14.72 12.31 5.74
N VAL A 281 -15.15 11.58 6.80
CA VAL A 281 -16.17 12.07 7.72
C VAL A 281 -15.62 12.30 9.12
N THR A 282 -14.82 11.35 9.64
CA THR A 282 -14.48 11.32 11.07
C THR A 282 -12.99 11.54 11.36
N LEU A 283 -12.18 11.85 10.36
CA LEU A 283 -10.74 12.07 10.51
C LEU A 283 -10.39 13.03 11.64
N LEU A 284 -9.39 12.64 12.43
CA LEU A 284 -8.76 13.48 13.44
C LEU A 284 -7.60 14.28 12.83
N GLY A 285 -7.26 15.40 13.44
CA GLY A 285 -6.16 16.26 12.98
C GLY A 285 -6.57 17.24 11.86
N ASP A 286 -5.57 17.68 11.09
CA ASP A 286 -5.74 18.67 10.02
C ASP A 286 -6.39 18.03 8.77
N TYR A 287 -7.71 18.13 8.73
CA TYR A 287 -8.52 17.52 7.68
C TYR A 287 -8.16 18.04 6.28
N GLU A 288 -8.04 19.35 6.12
CA GLU A 288 -7.79 19.95 4.80
C GLU A 288 -6.42 19.61 4.26
N ALA A 289 -5.40 19.56 5.12
CA ALA A 289 -4.08 19.12 4.72
C ALA A 289 -4.05 17.65 4.27
N ILE A 290 -4.82 16.79 4.94
CA ILE A 290 -4.84 15.34 4.68
C ILE A 290 -5.74 15.03 3.48
N VAL A 291 -6.98 15.51 3.46
CA VAL A 291 -7.99 15.14 2.45
C VAL A 291 -7.98 16.08 1.24
N GLY A 292 -7.47 17.29 1.40
CA GLY A 292 -7.31 18.27 0.31
C GLY A 292 -8.59 19.04 -0.06
N MET A 293 -9.59 19.05 0.83
CA MET A 293 -10.83 19.81 0.66
C MET A 293 -11.46 20.15 2.02
N PRO A 294 -12.39 21.12 2.11
CA PRO A 294 -13.12 21.42 3.32
C PRO A 294 -13.87 20.19 3.87
N ARG A 295 -13.92 20.06 5.20
CA ARG A 295 -14.59 18.92 5.87
C ARG A 295 -16.08 18.79 5.49
N GLU A 296 -16.76 19.92 5.26
CA GLU A 296 -18.15 19.89 4.82
C GLU A 296 -18.33 19.22 3.46
N TYR A 297 -17.38 19.39 2.53
CA TYR A 297 -17.38 18.70 1.24
C TYR A 297 -17.14 17.21 1.41
N GLY A 298 -16.27 16.83 2.34
CA GLY A 298 -16.03 15.42 2.66
C GLY A 298 -17.31 14.71 3.12
N LYS A 299 -18.09 15.36 3.98
CA LYS A 299 -19.38 14.81 4.39
C LYS A 299 -20.40 14.79 3.26
N GLN A 300 -20.48 15.87 2.47
CA GLN A 300 -21.42 15.93 1.33
C GLN A 300 -21.15 14.88 0.27
N ILE A 301 -19.86 14.70 -0.13
CA ILE A 301 -19.49 13.69 -1.11
C ILE A 301 -19.77 12.28 -0.57
N TRP A 302 -19.52 12.04 0.73
CA TRP A 302 -19.82 10.76 1.38
C TRP A 302 -21.33 10.45 1.35
N ASP A 303 -22.17 11.38 1.83
CA ASP A 303 -23.62 11.17 1.90
C ASP A 303 -24.24 10.85 0.53
N LYS A 304 -23.73 11.51 -0.54
CA LYS A 304 -24.17 11.25 -1.92
C LYS A 304 -23.57 9.94 -2.48
N MET A 305 -22.29 9.70 -2.25
CA MET A 305 -21.60 8.51 -2.72
C MET A 305 -22.23 7.25 -2.15
N ILE A 306 -22.54 7.21 -0.86
CA ILE A 306 -23.12 6.02 -0.23
C ILE A 306 -24.55 5.74 -0.75
N ALA A 307 -25.32 6.80 -1.08
CA ALA A 307 -26.63 6.64 -1.72
C ALA A 307 -26.51 6.02 -3.13
N HIS A 308 -25.50 6.44 -3.92
CA HIS A 308 -25.22 5.84 -5.21
C HIS A 308 -24.60 4.42 -5.10
N TYR A 309 -23.79 4.17 -4.06
CA TYR A 309 -23.21 2.85 -3.84
C TYR A 309 -24.28 1.78 -3.56
N PHE A 310 -25.29 2.12 -2.76
CA PHE A 310 -26.44 1.27 -2.43
C PHE A 310 -27.69 1.61 -3.26
N GLU A 311 -27.51 2.06 -4.48
CA GLU A 311 -28.64 2.40 -5.36
C GLU A 311 -29.61 1.22 -5.49
N GLY A 312 -30.90 1.49 -5.20
CA GLY A 312 -31.96 0.48 -5.20
C GLY A 312 -32.37 -0.01 -3.80
N GLU A 313 -31.58 0.25 -2.76
CA GLU A 313 -32.01 0.01 -1.37
C GLU A 313 -32.91 1.16 -0.87
N SER A 314 -33.73 0.86 0.17
CA SER A 314 -34.55 1.91 0.81
C SER A 314 -33.67 2.91 1.59
N PRO A 315 -34.14 4.16 1.79
CA PRO A 315 -33.42 5.13 2.60
C PRO A 315 -33.10 4.63 4.02
N GLU A 316 -34.00 3.85 4.61
CA GLU A 316 -33.80 3.25 5.95
C GLU A 316 -32.68 2.21 5.91
N MET A 317 -32.61 1.41 4.85
CA MET A 317 -31.55 0.42 4.70
C MET A 317 -30.19 1.11 4.43
N ILE A 318 -30.14 2.14 3.59
CA ILE A 318 -28.93 2.93 3.37
C ILE A 318 -28.43 3.56 4.68
N ALA A 319 -29.34 4.09 5.50
CA ALA A 319 -29.01 4.61 6.82
C ALA A 319 -28.42 3.54 7.74
N HIS A 320 -29.00 2.33 7.72
CA HIS A 320 -28.49 1.18 8.48
C HIS A 320 -27.09 0.76 7.99
N ARG A 321 -26.86 0.66 6.66
CA ARG A 321 -25.54 0.39 6.09
C ARG A 321 -24.51 1.43 6.50
N ASN A 322 -24.89 2.70 6.45
CA ASN A 322 -24.00 3.79 6.87
C ASN A 322 -23.65 3.71 8.37
N GLU A 323 -24.56 3.23 9.22
CA GLU A 323 -24.30 3.00 10.65
C GLU A 323 -23.31 1.83 10.86
N GLN A 324 -23.43 0.74 10.08
CA GLN A 324 -22.47 -0.36 10.07
C GLN A 324 -21.08 0.12 9.67
N ILE A 325 -20.97 0.91 8.61
CA ILE A 325 -19.71 1.51 8.13
C ILE A 325 -19.11 2.43 9.20
N ALA A 326 -19.95 3.27 9.82
CA ALA A 326 -19.51 4.18 10.88
C ALA A 326 -18.98 3.42 12.12
N ALA A 327 -19.52 2.24 12.43
CA ALA A 327 -19.00 1.41 13.53
C ALA A 327 -17.60 0.89 13.23
N VAL A 328 -17.32 0.42 12.01
CA VAL A 328 -15.97 0.01 11.58
C VAL A 328 -15.01 1.20 11.56
N SER A 329 -15.46 2.36 11.08
CA SER A 329 -14.64 3.57 11.05
C SER A 329 -14.18 4.04 12.43
N CYS A 330 -14.97 3.75 13.47
CA CYS A 330 -14.59 4.06 14.87
C CYS A 330 -13.30 3.31 15.28
N VAL A 331 -13.07 2.11 14.76
CA VAL A 331 -11.81 1.37 14.98
C VAL A 331 -10.70 1.95 14.13
N ARG A 332 -10.96 2.19 12.84
CA ARG A 332 -9.97 2.73 11.89
C ARG A 332 -9.41 4.07 12.33
N ASN A 333 -10.21 4.94 12.93
CA ASN A 333 -9.78 6.25 13.46
C ASN A 333 -8.62 6.16 14.46
N PHE A 334 -8.32 4.97 14.98
CA PHE A 334 -7.25 4.75 15.96
C PHE A 334 -6.23 3.72 15.48
N SER A 335 -6.61 2.74 14.65
CA SER A 335 -5.71 1.67 14.20
C SER A 335 -4.52 2.19 13.39
N TRP A 336 -4.62 3.35 12.75
CA TRP A 336 -3.50 3.99 12.07
C TRP A 336 -2.34 4.36 13.00
N LEU A 337 -2.55 4.49 14.32
CA LEU A 337 -1.47 4.65 15.30
C LEU A 337 -0.51 3.46 15.31
N SER A 338 -0.90 2.31 14.75
CA SER A 338 -0.02 1.15 14.59
C SER A 338 1.05 1.34 13.51
N LEU A 339 0.90 2.33 12.62
CA LEU A 339 1.83 2.56 11.51
C LEU A 339 3.19 3.12 11.94
N SER A 340 3.29 3.68 13.16
CA SER A 340 4.54 4.22 13.70
C SER A 340 4.56 4.16 15.22
N ASP A 341 5.74 3.90 15.78
CA ASP A 341 5.98 3.97 17.23
C ASP A 341 6.35 5.39 17.71
N SER A 342 6.47 6.36 16.81
CA SER A 342 7.03 7.69 17.06
C SER A 342 6.09 8.85 16.73
N PHE A 343 4.78 8.66 16.89
CA PHE A 343 3.84 9.77 16.77
C PHE A 343 4.02 10.80 17.90
N PRO A 344 3.79 12.12 17.63
CA PRO A 344 3.83 13.14 18.66
C PRO A 344 2.87 12.82 19.81
N GLU A 345 3.34 12.97 21.06
CA GLU A 345 2.54 12.63 22.25
C GLU A 345 1.20 13.41 22.29
N ALA A 346 1.20 14.66 21.86
CA ALA A 346 -0.02 15.47 21.78
C ALA A 346 -1.09 14.81 20.89
N LEU A 347 -0.68 14.25 19.75
CA LEU A 347 -1.58 13.54 18.84
C LEU A 347 -2.11 12.25 19.46
N VAL A 348 -1.26 11.49 20.16
CA VAL A 348 -1.68 10.28 20.87
C VAL A 348 -2.67 10.61 21.98
N GLN A 349 -2.48 11.70 22.72
CA GLN A 349 -3.41 12.15 23.75
C GLN A 349 -4.74 12.64 23.16
N GLU A 350 -4.71 13.34 22.03
CA GLU A 350 -5.93 13.71 21.29
C GLU A 350 -6.71 12.45 20.87
N CYS A 351 -6.02 11.44 20.34
CA CYS A 351 -6.64 10.15 20.00
C CYS A 351 -7.27 9.48 21.22
N LYS A 352 -6.58 9.44 22.37
CA LYS A 352 -7.13 8.85 23.59
C LYS A 352 -8.39 9.58 24.09
N SER A 353 -8.37 10.90 24.08
CA SER A 353 -9.54 11.72 24.46
C SER A 353 -10.72 11.48 23.54
N ASN A 354 -10.48 11.43 22.22
CA ASN A 354 -11.52 11.15 21.24
C ASN A 354 -12.03 9.71 21.32
N PHE A 355 -11.18 8.74 21.71
CA PHE A 355 -11.56 7.35 21.87
C PHE A 355 -12.66 7.16 22.91
N ASP A 356 -12.54 7.81 24.07
CA ASP A 356 -13.56 7.72 25.11
C ASP A 356 -14.92 8.21 24.59
N GLU A 357 -14.93 9.38 23.93
CA GLU A 357 -16.17 9.97 23.39
C GLU A 357 -16.78 9.15 22.24
N ARG A 358 -15.96 8.72 21.30
CA ARG A 358 -16.45 8.12 20.04
C ARG A 358 -16.68 6.62 20.15
N VAL A 359 -15.97 5.94 21.04
CA VAL A 359 -15.99 4.49 21.16
C VAL A 359 -16.52 4.03 22.52
N MET A 360 -15.88 4.42 23.64
CA MET A 360 -16.24 3.89 24.95
C MET A 360 -17.66 4.27 25.40
N LYS A 361 -18.05 5.55 25.22
CA LYS A 361 -19.41 6.01 25.55
C LYS A 361 -20.49 5.42 24.64
N ARG A 362 -20.11 4.90 23.48
CA ARG A 362 -21.02 4.27 22.52
C ARG A 362 -20.88 2.74 22.46
N ARG A 363 -20.14 2.15 23.39
CA ARG A 363 -19.76 0.75 23.38
C ARG A 363 -20.92 -0.22 23.10
N ASP A 364 -21.99 -0.11 23.85
CA ASP A 364 -23.14 -1.04 23.75
C ASP A 364 -23.84 -0.90 22.39
N HIS A 365 -23.94 0.32 21.89
CA HIS A 365 -24.47 0.60 20.57
C HIS A 365 -23.55 0.02 19.47
N LEU A 366 -22.23 0.25 19.52
CA LEU A 366 -21.28 -0.28 18.55
C LEU A 366 -21.28 -1.81 18.52
N LEU A 367 -21.35 -2.46 19.68
CA LEU A 367 -21.48 -3.92 19.77
C LEU A 367 -22.83 -4.45 19.28
N ALA A 368 -23.91 -3.68 19.42
CA ALA A 368 -25.21 -4.04 18.86
C ALA A 368 -25.16 -3.98 17.32
N VAL A 369 -24.60 -2.91 16.77
CA VAL A 369 -24.46 -2.71 15.33
C VAL A 369 -23.53 -3.78 14.72
N SER A 370 -22.41 -4.12 15.37
CA SER A 370 -21.48 -5.13 14.84
C SER A 370 -22.10 -6.53 14.69
N LYS A 371 -23.16 -6.85 15.44
CA LYS A 371 -23.90 -8.10 15.29
C LYS A 371 -24.78 -8.16 14.03
N THR A 372 -24.96 -7.04 13.34
CA THR A 372 -25.76 -6.94 12.10
C THR A 372 -24.89 -6.97 10.84
N PHE A 373 -23.56 -7.12 10.96
CA PHE A 373 -22.68 -7.11 9.79
C PHE A 373 -22.95 -8.28 8.82
N ASP A 374 -23.50 -9.40 9.28
CA ASP A 374 -23.90 -10.54 8.43
C ASP A 374 -25.07 -10.23 7.49
N ASP A 375 -25.83 -9.16 7.75
CA ASP A 375 -26.94 -8.74 6.88
C ASP A 375 -26.46 -8.08 5.57
N TRP A 376 -25.15 -7.91 5.42
CA TRP A 376 -24.54 -7.31 4.26
C TRP A 376 -24.40 -8.31 3.12
N THR A 377 -25.22 -8.15 2.09
CA THR A 377 -25.09 -8.89 0.81
C THR A 377 -24.36 -8.03 -0.21
N VAL A 378 -23.21 -8.49 -0.68
CA VAL A 378 -22.39 -7.83 -1.73
C VAL A 378 -22.54 -8.58 -3.04
#